data_915d68e0c0148b6ddef879d87ae9bd05
#
_entry.id   915d68e0c0148b6ddef879d87ae9bd05
#
_cell.length_a   1.000
_cell.length_b   1.000
_cell.length_c   1.000
_cell.angle_alpha   90.00
_cell.angle_beta   90.00
_cell.angle_gamma   90.00
#
_symmetry.space_group_name_H-M   'P 1'
#
loop_
_entity.id
_entity.type
_entity.pdbx_description
1 polymer ?
#
loop_
_entity_poly.entity_id
_entity_poly.type
_entity_poly.pdbx_seq_one_letter_code
_entity_poly.pdbx_strand_id
1 'polypeptide(L)'
;MLAMTLASILLASAADDVQAALSLSAAGEDGIQTQLCFTGHGQQVRYRLQLTSTGAAGTSRSGQGGTLVAASEPLCPVRNRLGAGAGVRLQAELRWWVDGREQPPIHRQWPPAEAPDSHAG
;
A
#
# COMPACT_ATOMS: atom_id res chain seq x y z
N MET A 1 -1.30 -36.65 -13.80
CA MET A 1 -0.94 -35.91 -14.94
C MET A 1 -1.50 -34.54 -14.95
N LEU A 2 -2.75 -34.43 -14.88
CA LEU A 2 -3.37 -33.14 -14.97
C LEU A 2 -2.94 -32.21 -13.88
N ALA A 3 -2.62 -32.77 -12.76
CA ALA A 3 -2.22 -31.94 -11.63
C ALA A 3 -0.98 -31.14 -11.91
N MET A 4 -0.22 -31.58 -12.85
CA MET A 4 0.96 -30.84 -13.17
C MET A 4 0.72 -29.44 -13.62
N THR A 5 -0.34 -29.25 -14.35
CA THR A 5 -0.64 -27.92 -14.83
C THR A 5 -0.88 -26.96 -13.71
N LEU A 6 -1.49 -27.45 -12.67
CA LEU A 6 -1.76 -26.58 -11.54
C LEU A 6 -0.49 -26.13 -10.87
N ALA A 7 0.46 -27.03 -10.81
CA ALA A 7 1.72 -26.69 -10.21
C ALA A 7 2.39 -25.56 -10.95
N SER A 8 2.24 -25.53 -12.24
CA SER A 8 2.84 -24.46 -13.00
C SER A 8 2.30 -23.12 -12.63
N ILE A 9 1.03 -23.06 -12.37
CA ILE A 9 0.41 -21.81 -11.99
C ILE A 9 0.97 -21.30 -10.67
N LEU A 10 1.15 -22.20 -9.75
CA LEU A 10 1.69 -21.82 -8.47
C LEU A 10 3.11 -21.28 -8.59
N LEU A 11 3.89 -21.86 -9.46
CA LEU A 11 5.23 -21.38 -9.65
C LEU A 11 5.27 -19.97 -10.18
N ALA A 12 4.34 -19.65 -11.06
CA ALA A 12 4.29 -18.31 -11.60
C ALA A 12 4.01 -17.31 -10.50
N SER A 13 3.16 -17.66 -9.56
CA SER A 13 2.88 -16.77 -8.44
C SER A 13 4.10 -16.59 -7.57
N ALA A 14 4.81 -17.66 -7.33
CA ALA A 14 5.96 -17.60 -6.45
C ALA A 14 7.07 -16.73 -7.03
N ALA A 15 7.11 -16.60 -8.33
CA ALA A 15 8.18 -15.83 -8.96
C ALA A 15 8.12 -14.36 -8.57
N ASP A 16 6.94 -13.86 -8.30
CA ASP A 16 6.77 -12.46 -7.95
C ASP A 16 6.37 -12.32 -6.49
N ASP A 17 6.96 -13.12 -5.64
CA ASP A 17 6.54 -13.19 -4.26
C ASP A 17 7.10 -12.06 -3.45
N VAL A 18 6.62 -10.88 -3.70
CA VAL A 18 6.90 -9.70 -2.90
C VAL A 18 5.60 -9.25 -2.29
N GLN A 19 5.61 -8.99 -1.00
CA GLN A 19 4.44 -8.51 -0.31
C GLN A 19 4.59 -7.03 -0.05
N ALA A 20 3.58 -6.28 -0.39
CA ALA A 20 3.51 -4.86 -0.11
C ALA A 20 2.45 -4.64 0.94
N ALA A 21 2.81 -3.90 1.97
CA ALA A 21 1.90 -3.59 3.06
C ALA A 21 1.77 -2.08 3.17
N LEU A 22 0.61 -1.58 2.82
CA LEU A 22 0.32 -0.16 2.91
C LEU A 22 -0.74 0.03 3.98
N SER A 23 -0.43 0.86 4.96
CA SER A 23 -1.35 1.07 6.07
C SER A 23 -1.50 2.55 6.37
N LEU A 24 -2.70 2.92 6.76
CA LEU A 24 -3.03 4.21 7.32
C LEU A 24 -3.60 3.96 8.69
N SER A 25 -3.07 4.64 9.69
CA SER A 25 -3.52 4.40 11.05
C SER A 25 -3.48 5.70 11.83
N ALA A 26 -4.26 5.74 12.90
CA ALA A 26 -4.27 6.91 13.76
C ALA A 26 -2.91 7.03 14.45
N ALA A 27 -2.43 8.26 14.54
CA ALA A 27 -1.16 8.55 15.20
C ALA A 27 -1.40 9.73 16.13
N GLY A 28 -1.69 9.44 17.38
CA GLY A 28 -2.06 10.47 18.32
C GLY A 28 -3.48 10.93 18.08
N GLU A 29 -3.82 12.09 18.60
CA GLU A 29 -5.18 12.57 18.52
C GLU A 29 -5.51 13.15 17.17
N ASP A 30 -4.55 13.81 16.56
CA ASP A 30 -4.82 14.53 15.34
C ASP A 30 -3.90 14.12 14.22
N GLY A 31 -3.39 12.91 14.24
CA GLY A 31 -2.45 12.49 13.23
C GLY A 31 -2.85 11.21 12.54
N ILE A 32 -2.36 11.05 11.34
CA ILE A 32 -2.50 9.81 10.59
C ILE A 32 -1.11 9.40 10.16
N GLN A 33 -0.78 8.16 10.43
CA GLN A 33 0.51 7.62 10.01
C GLN A 33 0.32 6.78 8.76
N THR A 34 1.13 7.08 7.76
CA THR A 34 1.18 6.30 6.53
C THR A 34 2.45 5.47 6.57
N GLN A 35 2.31 4.19 6.32
CA GLN A 35 3.47 3.31 6.33
C GLN A 35 3.38 2.36 5.14
N LEU A 36 4.48 2.25 4.41
CA LEU A 36 4.58 1.34 3.27
C LEU A 36 5.81 0.50 3.47
N CYS A 37 5.62 -0.82 3.48
CA CYS A 37 6.71 -1.76 3.66
C CYS A 37 6.65 -2.84 2.60
N PHE A 38 7.82 -3.35 2.22
CA PHE A 38 7.92 -4.45 1.26
C PHE A 38 8.75 -5.56 1.87
N THR A 39 8.35 -6.78 1.58
CA THR A 39 9.05 -7.99 2.00
C THR A 39 9.19 -8.89 0.80
N GLY A 40 10.35 -9.49 0.62
CA GLY A 40 10.59 -10.38 -0.51
C GLY A 40 11.90 -11.12 -0.37
N HIS A 41 12.51 -11.42 -1.50
CA HIS A 41 13.70 -12.27 -1.55
C HIS A 41 14.68 -11.79 -2.61
N GLY A 42 15.04 -10.50 -2.58
CA GLY A 42 16.04 -10.00 -3.52
C GLY A 42 15.48 -9.39 -4.77
N GLN A 43 14.19 -9.32 -4.92
CA GLN A 43 13.58 -8.70 -6.09
C GLN A 43 13.74 -7.20 -6.04
N GLN A 44 13.82 -6.59 -7.19
CA GLN A 44 13.86 -5.15 -7.29
C GLN A 44 12.45 -4.62 -7.31
N VAL A 45 12.15 -3.71 -6.41
CA VAL A 45 10.81 -3.13 -6.29
C VAL A 45 10.88 -1.66 -6.61
N ARG A 46 9.99 -1.22 -7.47
CA ARG A 46 9.79 0.20 -7.74
C ARG A 46 8.39 0.56 -7.28
N TYR A 47 8.25 1.72 -6.70
CA TYR A 47 6.95 2.10 -6.18
C TYR A 47 6.68 3.58 -6.42
N ARG A 48 5.42 3.91 -6.49
CA ARG A 48 4.92 5.29 -6.51
C ARG A 48 3.70 5.34 -5.62
N LEU A 49 3.79 6.17 -4.60
CA LEU A 49 2.70 6.35 -3.65
C LEU A 49 2.15 7.75 -3.79
N GLN A 50 0.85 7.84 -3.97
CA GLN A 50 0.18 9.13 -4.05
C GLN A 50 -0.80 9.23 -2.89
N LEU A 51 -0.72 10.34 -2.18
CA LEU A 51 -1.62 10.61 -1.07
C LEU A 51 -2.47 11.82 -1.43
N THR A 52 -3.75 11.71 -1.19
CA THR A 52 -4.70 12.79 -1.41
C THR A 52 -5.43 13.06 -0.11
N SER A 53 -5.33 14.27 0.38
CA SER A 53 -5.97 14.68 1.61
C SER A 53 -7.07 15.68 1.28
N THR A 54 -8.26 15.43 1.80
CA THR A 54 -9.40 16.29 1.56
C THR A 54 -10.02 16.68 2.89
N GLY A 55 -10.30 17.96 3.06
CA GLY A 55 -10.91 18.43 4.29
C GLY A 55 -11.49 19.80 4.08
N ALA A 56 -11.85 20.44 5.17
CA ALA A 56 -12.49 21.74 5.11
C ALA A 56 -11.61 22.77 4.43
N ALA A 57 -10.31 22.63 4.57
CA ALA A 57 -9.36 23.59 3.98
C ALA A 57 -9.09 23.31 2.51
N GLY A 58 -9.65 22.25 1.95
CA GLY A 58 -9.45 21.94 0.55
C GLY A 58 -8.80 20.59 0.36
N THR A 59 -8.21 20.41 -0.82
CA THR A 59 -7.60 19.15 -1.20
C THR A 59 -6.12 19.37 -1.46
N SER A 60 -5.29 18.45 -0.95
CA SER A 60 -3.87 18.49 -1.24
C SER A 60 -3.43 17.10 -1.71
N ARG A 61 -2.40 17.08 -2.54
CA ARG A 61 -1.86 15.85 -3.07
C ARG A 61 -0.36 15.85 -2.90
N SER A 62 0.16 14.70 -2.57
CA SER A 62 1.60 14.53 -2.51
C SER A 62 1.95 13.17 -3.07
N GLY A 63 3.15 13.06 -3.59
CA GLY A 63 3.60 11.82 -4.17
C GLY A 63 5.04 11.57 -3.82
N GLN A 64 5.36 10.29 -3.70
CA GLN A 64 6.75 9.90 -3.49
C GLN A 64 6.95 8.54 -4.11
N GLY A 65 8.18 8.27 -4.48
CA GLY A 65 8.48 7.02 -5.13
C GLY A 65 9.95 6.70 -5.01
N GLY A 66 10.29 5.49 -5.41
CA GLY A 66 11.68 5.06 -5.34
C GLY A 66 11.80 3.63 -5.74
N THR A 67 13.00 3.10 -5.54
CA THR A 67 13.31 1.70 -5.79
C THR A 67 14.02 1.14 -4.59
N LEU A 68 13.85 -0.16 -4.40
CA LEU A 68 14.54 -0.86 -3.33
C LEU A 68 14.71 -2.32 -3.73
N VAL A 69 15.50 -3.04 -2.98
CA VAL A 69 15.64 -4.47 -3.13
C VAL A 69 14.95 -5.11 -1.94
N ALA A 70 13.94 -5.92 -2.21
CA ALA A 70 13.16 -6.54 -1.16
C ALA A 70 14.01 -7.59 -0.44
N ALA A 71 13.78 -7.71 0.86
CA ALA A 71 14.50 -8.66 1.69
C ALA A 71 13.49 -9.42 2.53
N SER A 72 13.99 -10.43 3.25
CA SER A 72 13.12 -11.21 4.11
C SER A 72 12.60 -10.38 5.27
N GLU A 73 13.35 -9.36 5.66
CA GLU A 73 12.87 -8.43 6.66
C GLU A 73 12.17 -7.27 5.96
N PRO A 74 11.10 -6.76 6.54
CA PRO A 74 10.39 -5.65 5.90
C PRO A 74 11.26 -4.43 5.76
N LEU A 75 11.23 -3.84 4.57
CA LEU A 75 11.85 -2.55 4.32
C LEU A 75 10.75 -1.55 4.13
N CYS A 76 10.78 -0.49 4.91
CA CYS A 76 9.69 0.48 4.94
C CYS A 76 10.17 1.83 4.47
N PRO A 77 10.13 2.07 3.16
CA PRO A 77 10.63 3.33 2.62
C PRO A 77 9.74 4.53 2.95
N VAL A 78 8.50 4.28 3.34
CA VAL A 78 7.59 5.38 3.64
C VAL A 78 7.09 5.23 5.06
N ARG A 79 7.33 6.25 5.86
CA ARG A 79 6.76 6.38 7.19
C ARG A 79 6.51 7.85 7.39
N ASN A 80 5.29 8.28 7.12
CA ASN A 80 4.94 9.68 7.22
C ASN A 80 3.85 9.85 8.23
N ARG A 81 3.92 10.96 8.93
CA ARG A 81 2.85 11.36 9.83
C ARG A 81 2.26 12.64 9.31
N LEU A 82 0.95 12.65 9.15
CA LEU A 82 0.25 13.81 8.68
C LEU A 82 -0.68 14.29 9.77
N GLY A 83 -0.74 15.60 9.94
CA GLY A 83 -1.75 16.17 10.81
C GLY A 83 -3.09 16.06 10.12
N ALA A 84 -4.10 15.69 10.90
CA ALA A 84 -5.42 15.53 10.34
C ALA A 84 -6.41 16.09 11.33
N GLY A 85 -7.05 17.20 10.98
CA GLY A 85 -8.12 17.71 11.79
C GLY A 85 -9.37 16.88 11.62
N ALA A 86 -10.40 17.29 12.32
CA ALA A 86 -11.67 16.62 12.23
C ALA A 86 -12.17 16.69 10.80
N GLY A 87 -12.70 15.58 10.33
CA GLY A 87 -13.29 15.55 9.01
C GLY A 87 -12.32 15.38 7.86
N VAL A 88 -11.03 15.26 8.14
CA VAL A 88 -10.07 15.05 7.08
C VAL A 88 -10.17 13.62 6.59
N ARG A 89 -10.12 13.46 5.27
CA ARG A 89 -10.09 12.17 4.63
C ARG A 89 -8.81 12.04 3.85
N LEU A 90 -8.17 10.90 4.00
CA LEU A 90 -6.92 10.62 3.33
C LEU A 90 -7.08 9.40 2.46
N GLN A 91 -6.63 9.50 1.21
CA GLN A 91 -6.64 8.38 0.29
C GLN A 91 -5.21 8.14 -0.15
N ALA A 92 -4.83 6.87 -0.17
CA ALA A 92 -3.51 6.47 -0.59
C ALA A 92 -3.65 5.49 -1.74
N GLU A 93 -2.90 5.75 -2.79
CA GLU A 93 -2.86 4.84 -3.93
C GLU A 93 -1.42 4.47 -4.19
N LEU A 94 -1.16 3.16 -4.20
CA LEU A 94 0.17 2.64 -4.44
C LEU A 94 0.19 1.93 -5.78
N ARG A 95 1.10 2.35 -6.63
CA ARG A 95 1.45 1.61 -7.83
C ARG A 95 2.85 1.06 -7.63
N TRP A 96 3.05 -0.19 -8.01
CA TRP A 96 4.34 -0.81 -7.74
C TRP A 96 4.63 -1.88 -8.76
N TRP A 97 5.93 -2.17 -8.90
CA TRP A 97 6.46 -3.10 -9.90
C TRP A 97 7.48 -3.98 -9.22
N VAL A 98 7.50 -5.25 -9.59
CA VAL A 98 8.48 -6.20 -9.10
C VAL A 98 9.27 -6.70 -10.30
N ASP A 99 10.56 -6.45 -10.29
CA ASP A 99 11.44 -6.83 -11.40
C ASP A 99 10.87 -6.36 -12.73
N GLY A 100 10.34 -5.13 -12.73
CA GLY A 100 9.80 -4.53 -13.92
C GLY A 100 8.38 -4.90 -14.25
N ARG A 101 7.73 -5.75 -13.49
CA ARG A 101 6.36 -6.15 -13.75
C ARG A 101 5.41 -5.40 -12.85
N GLU A 102 4.42 -4.77 -13.45
CA GLU A 102 3.46 -4.02 -12.67
C GLU A 102 2.58 -4.95 -11.88
N GLN A 103 2.38 -4.62 -10.61
CA GLN A 103 1.55 -5.37 -9.70
C GLN A 103 0.21 -4.69 -9.55
N PRO A 104 -0.80 -5.40 -9.05
CA PRO A 104 -2.10 -4.76 -8.82
C PRO A 104 -1.95 -3.60 -7.85
N PRO A 105 -2.56 -2.46 -8.14
CA PRO A 105 -2.44 -1.32 -7.26
C PRO A 105 -3.15 -1.56 -5.94
N ILE A 106 -2.70 -0.86 -4.92
CA ILE A 106 -3.28 -0.97 -3.59
C ILE A 106 -3.84 0.37 -3.21
N HIS A 107 -5.06 0.37 -2.70
CA HIS A 107 -5.73 1.58 -2.26
C HIS A 107 -6.08 1.46 -0.80
N ARG A 108 -5.87 2.54 -0.07
CA ARG A 108 -6.26 2.63 1.33
C ARG A 108 -6.88 3.98 1.57
N GLN A 109 -7.73 4.05 2.59
CA GLN A 109 -8.34 5.32 2.93
C GLN A 109 -8.46 5.46 4.43
N TRP A 110 -8.49 6.69 4.89
CA TRP A 110 -8.69 7.03 6.28
C TRP A 110 -9.73 8.13 6.36
N PRO A 111 -10.76 8.01 7.18
CA PRO A 111 -11.02 6.84 8.03
C PRO A 111 -11.26 5.61 7.20
N PRO A 112 -11.07 4.42 7.78
CA PRO A 112 -11.31 3.18 7.04
C PRO A 112 -12.71 3.16 6.48
N ALA A 113 -12.86 2.54 5.32
CA ALA A 113 -14.18 2.40 4.74
C ALA A 113 -15.04 1.61 5.69
N GLU A 114 -16.10 2.24 6.11
CA GLU A 114 -17.09 1.54 6.86
C GLU A 114 -17.88 0.79 5.87
N ALA A 115 -17.63 -0.44 5.81
CA ALA A 115 -18.36 -1.19 4.83
C ALA A 115 -19.81 -0.87 5.01
N PRO A 116 -20.50 -0.69 3.95
CA PRO A 116 -21.92 -0.44 4.02
C PRO A 116 -22.63 -1.47 4.85
N ASP A 117 -22.05 -2.63 4.85
CA ASP A 117 -22.67 -3.67 5.60
C ASP A 117 -22.61 -3.43 7.07
N SER A 118 -21.61 -2.73 7.53
CA SER A 118 -21.45 -2.57 8.93
C SER A 118 -22.65 -1.83 9.50
N HIS A 119 -23.19 -0.95 8.74
CA HIS A 119 -24.32 -0.27 9.25
C HIS A 119 -25.57 -0.72 8.60
N ALA A 120 -25.44 -1.27 7.49
CA ALA A 120 -26.60 -1.89 6.92
C ALA A 120 -26.95 -3.09 7.74
N GLY A 121 -25.95 -3.64 8.30
CA GLY A 121 -26.21 -4.79 9.11
C GLY A 121 -26.87 -4.41 10.36
#